data_11bb2c389096423cf69119abc2d3e6e9
#
_entry.id   11bb2c389096423cf69119abc2d3e6e9
#
_cell.length_a   1.000
_cell.length_b   1.000
_cell.length_c   1.000
_cell.angle_alpha   90.00
_cell.angle_beta   90.00
_cell.angle_gamma   90.00
#
_symmetry.space_group_name_H-M   'P 1'
#
loop_
_entity.id
_entity.type
_entity.pdbx_description
1 polymer ?
#
loop_
_entity_poly.entity_id
_entity_poly.type
_entity_poly.pdbx_seq_one_letter_code
_entity_poly.pdbx_strand_id
1 'polypeptide(L)'
;LINNYLQSLGFQYILCGLWQKEPINEYKLLPQAMELDLETSDNQIFFENPQLALYFLVPSYRVDITREADIIEELARLDGFDKIPQKKLIHPIMDWHAHHIKRKIEDYFRQSGFYEMINPSFIDPIKLEYLGEDKAELEKRLIRIVNPQSSNQSAMRTTMLPQLLDNLLYNLNHSERNLKLMEMGKLYWKDGNKNCETLHLTALMTGLNNLDHWKVKNEPIDLYNVKGVIEGLLDQLS
;
A
#
# COMPACT_ATOMS: atom_id res chain seq x y z
N LEU A 1 16.48 -2.11 -38.23
CA LEU A 1 15.53 -1.08 -37.79
C LEU A 1 15.93 -0.53 -36.42
N ILE A 2 16.08 -1.37 -35.38
CA ILE A 2 16.51 -0.98 -34.03
C ILE A 2 17.84 -0.22 -34.07
N ASN A 3 18.78 -0.71 -34.86
CA ASN A 3 20.09 -0.16 -35.05
C ASN A 3 20.06 1.30 -35.53
N ASN A 4 19.32 1.56 -36.61
CA ASN A 4 19.22 2.89 -37.21
C ASN A 4 18.52 3.89 -36.26
N TYR A 5 17.63 3.40 -35.42
CA TYR A 5 16.93 4.24 -34.49
C TYR A 5 17.77 4.57 -33.25
N LEU A 6 18.45 3.60 -32.66
CA LEU A 6 19.40 3.87 -31.58
C LEU A 6 20.48 4.87 -32.03
N GLN A 7 20.96 4.74 -33.24
CA GLN A 7 21.88 5.72 -33.82
C GLN A 7 21.22 7.10 -33.99
N SER A 8 19.95 7.16 -34.39
CA SER A 8 19.23 8.44 -34.52
C SER A 8 19.02 9.14 -33.20
N LEU A 9 19.00 8.40 -32.08
CA LEU A 9 18.95 8.91 -30.71
C LEU A 9 20.36 9.21 -30.15
N GLY A 10 21.43 9.04 -30.95
CA GLY A 10 22.79 9.32 -30.53
C GLY A 10 23.48 8.20 -29.76
N PHE A 11 22.84 7.02 -29.62
CA PHE A 11 23.48 5.88 -28.99
C PHE A 11 24.51 5.25 -29.90
N GLN A 12 25.69 5.02 -29.35
CA GLN A 12 26.67 4.13 -29.93
C GLN A 12 26.63 2.80 -29.17
N TYR A 13 26.66 1.69 -29.87
CA TYR A 13 26.67 0.37 -29.25
C TYR A 13 27.71 -0.51 -29.92
N ILE A 14 28.20 -1.47 -29.17
CA ILE A 14 29.18 -2.46 -29.62
C ILE A 14 28.58 -3.84 -29.43
N LEU A 15 28.42 -4.59 -30.50
CA LEU A 15 28.00 -5.99 -30.42
C LEU A 15 29.25 -6.83 -30.09
N CYS A 16 29.35 -7.31 -28.85
CA CYS A 16 30.39 -8.25 -28.44
C CYS A 16 29.86 -9.68 -28.58
N GLY A 17 30.50 -10.45 -29.41
CA GLY A 17 30.09 -11.77 -29.91
C GLY A 17 29.76 -12.84 -28.85
N LEU A 18 29.44 -14.03 -29.30
CA LEU A 18 28.99 -15.19 -28.52
C LEU A 18 29.89 -15.47 -27.30
N TRP A 19 29.24 -15.49 -26.11
CA TRP A 19 29.91 -15.82 -24.86
C TRP A 19 30.29 -17.32 -24.83
N GLN A 20 31.56 -17.61 -24.63
CA GLN A 20 32.05 -18.91 -24.20
C GLN A 20 32.21 -18.89 -22.66
N LYS A 21 31.87 -19.99 -22.01
CA LYS A 21 31.71 -20.23 -20.55
C LYS A 21 32.93 -19.96 -19.64
N GLU A 22 33.94 -19.22 -20.04
CA GLU A 22 35.06 -18.89 -19.17
C GLU A 22 35.06 -17.42 -18.78
N PRO A 23 35.51 -17.06 -17.58
CA PRO A 23 35.55 -15.66 -17.14
C PRO A 23 36.52 -14.92 -18.04
N ILE A 24 35.95 -14.10 -18.90
CA ILE A 24 36.69 -13.32 -19.89
C ILE A 24 37.20 -12.08 -19.19
N ASN A 25 38.50 -11.88 -19.22
CA ASN A 25 39.09 -10.58 -18.97
C ASN A 25 38.46 -9.62 -19.98
N GLU A 26 37.73 -8.61 -19.46
CA GLU A 26 36.88 -7.66 -20.19
C GLU A 26 37.50 -7.10 -21.46
N TYR A 27 38.81 -7.06 -21.56
CA TYR A 27 39.59 -6.50 -22.64
C TYR A 27 39.88 -7.46 -23.81
N LYS A 28 39.63 -8.76 -23.70
CA LYS A 28 39.98 -9.74 -24.74
C LYS A 28 38.94 -9.96 -25.84
N LEU A 29 37.72 -9.43 -25.64
CA LEU A 29 36.60 -9.61 -26.60
C LEU A 29 36.38 -8.44 -27.57
N LEU A 30 37.26 -7.46 -27.59
CA LEU A 30 37.10 -6.24 -28.40
C LEU A 30 38.22 -6.07 -29.43
N PRO A 31 38.45 -6.99 -30.42
CA PRO A 31 39.45 -6.76 -31.40
C PRO A 31 39.11 -5.61 -32.37
N GLN A 32 37.84 -5.20 -32.46
CA GLN A 32 37.37 -4.12 -33.33
C GLN A 32 36.81 -2.89 -32.62
N ALA A 33 36.64 -2.96 -31.29
CA ALA A 33 36.25 -1.82 -30.49
C ALA A 33 37.41 -0.98 -29.97
N MET A 34 38.64 -1.31 -30.38
CA MET A 34 39.86 -0.67 -29.90
C MET A 34 40.05 0.81 -30.35
N GLU A 35 39.13 1.35 -31.13
CA GLU A 35 39.14 2.79 -31.48
C GLU A 35 38.23 3.63 -30.55
N LEU A 36 37.50 3.01 -29.62
CA LEU A 36 36.71 3.72 -28.62
C LEU A 36 37.47 3.71 -27.30
N ASP A 37 37.86 4.89 -26.84
CA ASP A 37 38.50 5.14 -25.55
C ASP A 37 37.50 4.91 -24.46
N LEU A 38 37.30 3.63 -24.09
CA LEU A 38 36.31 3.20 -23.09
C LEU A 38 36.67 3.57 -21.64
N GLU A 39 37.94 4.07 -21.46
CA GLU A 39 38.47 4.38 -20.13
C GLU A 39 37.90 5.66 -19.51
N THR A 40 37.14 6.47 -20.22
CA THR A 40 36.78 7.81 -19.76
C THR A 40 35.28 8.13 -19.67
N SER A 41 34.38 7.21 -19.92
CA SER A 41 32.94 7.53 -19.85
C SER A 41 32.23 6.80 -18.72
N ASP A 42 31.84 7.56 -17.68
CA ASP A 42 30.99 7.10 -16.57
C ASP A 42 29.56 6.69 -17.02
N ASN A 43 29.25 6.73 -18.30
CA ASN A 43 27.92 6.56 -18.87
C ASN A 43 27.78 5.27 -19.67
N GLN A 44 28.39 4.15 -19.22
CA GLN A 44 28.27 2.85 -19.90
C GLN A 44 27.21 1.99 -19.23
N ILE A 45 26.30 1.42 -20.01
CA ILE A 45 25.33 0.43 -19.56
C ILE A 45 25.63 -0.90 -20.24
N PHE A 46 25.70 -1.94 -19.41
CA PHE A 46 26.07 -3.28 -19.81
C PHE A 46 24.89 -4.24 -19.68
N PHE A 47 24.61 -5.00 -20.76
CA PHE A 47 23.60 -6.05 -20.78
C PHE A 47 24.28 -7.41 -20.81
N GLU A 48 24.07 -8.21 -19.77
CA GLU A 48 24.48 -9.61 -19.72
C GLU A 48 23.37 -10.54 -20.18
N ASN A 49 23.56 -11.13 -21.34
CA ASN A 49 22.75 -12.26 -21.79
C ASN A 49 23.70 -13.48 -21.92
N PRO A 50 23.30 -14.73 -21.56
CA PRO A 50 24.14 -15.93 -21.69
C PRO A 50 24.71 -16.17 -23.09
N GLN A 51 24.21 -15.51 -24.11
CA GLN A 51 24.60 -15.69 -25.49
C GLN A 51 25.17 -14.43 -26.15
N LEU A 52 24.89 -13.24 -25.60
CA LEU A 52 25.28 -11.96 -26.21
C LEU A 52 25.42 -10.88 -25.15
N ALA A 53 26.53 -10.14 -25.18
CA ALA A 53 26.71 -8.94 -24.39
C ALA A 53 26.59 -7.70 -25.28
N LEU A 54 25.82 -6.70 -24.86
CA LEU A 54 25.66 -5.44 -25.57
C LEU A 54 26.12 -4.29 -24.68
N TYR A 55 26.99 -3.44 -25.21
CA TYR A 55 27.42 -2.21 -24.55
C TYR A 55 26.74 -1.02 -25.22
N PHE A 56 26.17 -0.13 -24.42
CA PHE A 56 25.56 1.10 -24.88
C PHE A 56 26.32 2.29 -24.31
N LEU A 57 26.76 3.18 -25.20
CA LEU A 57 27.24 4.50 -24.81
C LEU A 57 26.06 5.44 -24.75
N VAL A 58 25.76 5.92 -23.58
CA VAL A 58 24.63 6.82 -23.34
C VAL A 58 25.08 8.26 -23.62
N PRO A 59 24.40 9.01 -24.52
CA PRO A 59 24.71 10.41 -24.75
C PRO A 59 24.60 11.26 -23.50
N SER A 60 25.50 12.21 -23.29
CA SER A 60 25.57 13.04 -22.07
C SER A 60 24.30 13.85 -21.80
N TYR A 61 23.47 14.10 -22.80
CA TYR A 61 22.18 14.80 -22.63
C TYR A 61 21.04 13.91 -22.13
N ARG A 62 21.19 12.56 -22.16
CA ARG A 62 20.22 11.58 -21.65
C ARG A 62 20.58 11.19 -20.21
N VAL A 63 20.44 12.14 -19.31
CA VAL A 63 20.71 11.95 -17.87
C VAL A 63 19.70 11.00 -17.17
N ASP A 64 18.61 10.69 -17.84
CA ASP A 64 17.55 9.79 -17.42
C ASP A 64 17.91 8.30 -17.58
N ILE A 65 18.87 7.98 -18.49
CA ILE A 65 19.26 6.61 -18.79
C ILE A 65 20.51 6.26 -17.98
N THR A 66 20.32 5.49 -16.92
CA THR A 66 21.39 5.12 -15.98
C THR A 66 21.53 3.61 -15.75
N ARG A 67 20.54 2.82 -16.18
CA ARG A 67 20.46 1.38 -15.93
C ARG A 67 20.02 0.63 -17.18
N GLU A 68 20.28 -0.68 -17.17
CA GLU A 68 19.80 -1.62 -18.18
C GLU A 68 18.28 -1.49 -18.45
N ALA A 69 17.49 -1.36 -17.38
CA ALA A 69 16.04 -1.23 -17.47
C ALA A 69 15.61 -0.02 -18.31
N ASP A 70 16.34 1.08 -18.23
CA ASP A 70 16.03 2.32 -18.95
C ASP A 70 16.24 2.13 -20.47
N ILE A 71 17.25 1.36 -20.87
CA ILE A 71 17.46 0.97 -22.28
C ILE A 71 16.38 -0.01 -22.75
N ILE A 72 15.99 -0.96 -21.92
CA ILE A 72 14.90 -1.90 -22.24
C ILE A 72 13.60 -1.15 -22.47
N GLU A 73 13.31 -0.13 -21.67
CA GLU A 73 12.14 0.74 -21.85
C GLU A 73 12.16 1.44 -23.21
N GLU A 74 13.30 2.04 -23.60
CA GLU A 74 13.44 2.68 -24.90
C GLU A 74 13.24 1.70 -26.07
N LEU A 75 13.79 0.50 -25.95
CA LEU A 75 13.61 -0.55 -26.96
C LEU A 75 12.15 -1.03 -27.02
N ALA A 76 11.50 -1.22 -25.89
CA ALA A 76 10.11 -1.63 -25.81
C ALA A 76 9.17 -0.57 -26.39
N ARG A 77 9.46 0.71 -26.12
CA ARG A 77 8.72 1.84 -26.70
C ARG A 77 8.80 1.87 -28.22
N LEU A 78 9.96 1.51 -28.78
CA LEU A 78 10.19 1.46 -30.22
C LEU A 78 9.52 0.29 -30.91
N ASP A 79 9.66 -0.89 -30.32
CA ASP A 79 9.08 -2.11 -30.87
C ASP A 79 7.55 -2.09 -30.74
N GLY A 80 7.03 -1.39 -29.72
CA GLY A 80 5.63 -1.25 -29.37
C GLY A 80 5.30 -2.11 -28.15
N PHE A 81 4.81 -1.48 -27.08
CA PHE A 81 4.38 -2.18 -25.85
C PHE A 81 3.25 -3.20 -26.08
N ASP A 82 2.44 -2.99 -27.10
CA ASP A 82 1.36 -3.90 -27.51
C ASP A 82 1.86 -5.25 -28.04
N LYS A 83 3.12 -5.32 -28.50
CA LYS A 83 3.75 -6.58 -28.92
C LYS A 83 4.30 -7.41 -27.76
N ILE A 84 4.43 -6.83 -26.58
CA ILE A 84 4.94 -7.55 -25.40
C ILE A 84 3.89 -8.56 -24.96
N PRO A 85 4.21 -9.87 -24.93
CA PRO A 85 3.23 -10.88 -24.55
C PRO A 85 2.79 -10.70 -23.10
N GLN A 86 1.48 -10.60 -22.89
CA GLN A 86 0.92 -10.54 -21.57
C GLN A 86 1.16 -11.87 -20.83
N LYS A 87 1.97 -11.85 -19.80
CA LYS A 87 2.05 -12.98 -18.87
C LYS A 87 0.84 -12.90 -17.94
N LYS A 88 0.03 -13.98 -17.93
CA LYS A 88 -0.96 -14.12 -16.85
C LYS A 88 -0.19 -14.13 -15.53
N LEU A 89 -0.45 -13.13 -14.71
CA LEU A 89 0.04 -13.16 -13.34
C LEU A 89 -0.60 -14.39 -12.68
N ILE A 90 0.24 -15.30 -12.20
CA ILE A 90 -0.23 -16.33 -11.29
C ILE A 90 -0.58 -15.55 -10.01
N HIS A 91 -1.88 -15.28 -9.84
CA HIS A 91 -2.33 -14.65 -8.60
C HIS A 91 -1.91 -15.57 -7.45
N PRO A 92 -1.21 -15.05 -6.43
CA PRO A 92 -1.08 -15.79 -5.19
C PRO A 92 -2.50 -16.20 -4.78
N ILE A 93 -2.65 -17.39 -4.23
CA ILE A 93 -3.94 -17.87 -3.73
C ILE A 93 -4.40 -16.85 -2.69
N MET A 94 -5.23 -15.91 -3.14
CA MET A 94 -5.85 -14.95 -2.26
C MET A 94 -6.91 -15.72 -1.47
N ASP A 95 -6.96 -15.53 -0.16
CA ASP A 95 -8.04 -16.07 0.64
C ASP A 95 -9.34 -15.34 0.27
N TRP A 96 -9.98 -15.85 -0.79
CA TRP A 96 -11.23 -15.30 -1.31
C TRP A 96 -12.34 -15.33 -0.25
N HIS A 97 -12.28 -16.29 0.67
CA HIS A 97 -13.28 -16.41 1.72
C HIS A 97 -13.20 -15.24 2.70
N ALA A 98 -12.01 -14.96 3.23
CA ALA A 98 -11.80 -13.82 4.12
C ALA A 98 -12.13 -12.48 3.45
N HIS A 99 -11.72 -12.32 2.17
CA HIS A 99 -12.04 -11.13 1.39
C HIS A 99 -13.55 -10.98 1.17
N HIS A 100 -14.24 -12.07 0.86
CA HIS A 100 -15.69 -12.05 0.66
C HIS A 100 -16.46 -11.69 1.93
N ILE A 101 -16.07 -12.27 3.08
CA ILE A 101 -16.65 -11.91 4.39
C ILE A 101 -16.44 -10.43 4.69
N LYS A 102 -15.22 -9.93 4.50
CA LYS A 102 -14.92 -8.50 4.70
C LYS A 102 -15.85 -7.62 3.88
N ARG A 103 -16.00 -7.90 2.58
CA ARG A 103 -16.91 -7.14 1.70
C ARG A 103 -18.36 -7.24 2.12
N LYS A 104 -18.83 -8.41 2.54
CA LYS A 104 -20.20 -8.55 3.07
C LYS A 104 -20.45 -7.64 4.28
N ILE A 105 -19.48 -7.57 5.20
CA ILE A 105 -19.56 -6.69 6.37
C ILE A 105 -19.61 -5.22 5.94
N GLU A 106 -18.69 -4.79 5.10
CA GLU A 106 -18.64 -3.42 4.58
C GLU A 106 -19.93 -3.04 3.85
N ASP A 107 -20.46 -3.93 3.00
CA ASP A 107 -21.71 -3.71 2.28
C ASP A 107 -22.92 -3.61 3.24
N TYR A 108 -22.99 -4.46 4.26
CA TYR A 108 -24.03 -4.41 5.26
C TYR A 108 -24.05 -3.09 6.02
N PHE A 109 -22.90 -2.63 6.52
CA PHE A 109 -22.82 -1.36 7.24
C PHE A 109 -23.15 -0.18 6.36
N ARG A 110 -22.68 -0.16 5.12
CA ARG A 110 -23.00 0.88 4.15
C ARG A 110 -24.50 0.94 3.84
N GLN A 111 -25.17 -0.21 3.66
CA GLN A 111 -26.60 -0.30 3.45
C GLN A 111 -27.40 0.10 4.69
N SER A 112 -26.84 -0.07 5.89
CA SER A 112 -27.39 0.36 7.17
C SER A 112 -27.17 1.85 7.46
N GLY A 113 -26.56 2.59 6.54
CA GLY A 113 -26.33 4.04 6.64
C GLY A 113 -25.11 4.43 7.45
N PHE A 114 -24.13 3.56 7.60
CA PHE A 114 -22.85 3.88 8.24
C PHE A 114 -21.87 4.50 7.25
N TYR A 115 -21.09 5.45 7.73
CA TYR A 115 -19.91 5.99 7.07
C TYR A 115 -18.67 5.23 7.53
N GLU A 116 -17.89 4.77 6.58
CA GLU A 116 -16.61 4.14 6.86
C GLU A 116 -15.56 5.19 7.24
N MET A 117 -14.87 4.95 8.36
CA MET A 117 -13.74 5.75 8.81
C MET A 117 -12.45 4.99 8.52
N ILE A 118 -11.44 5.75 8.11
CA ILE A 118 -10.08 5.22 7.87
C ILE A 118 -9.13 6.06 8.72
N ASN A 119 -8.77 5.53 9.88
CA ASN A 119 -7.88 6.20 10.82
C ASN A 119 -6.48 5.59 10.80
N PRO A 120 -5.42 6.36 11.13
CA PRO A 120 -4.07 5.84 11.28
C PRO A 120 -3.99 4.71 12.31
N SER A 121 -3.08 3.77 12.10
CA SER A 121 -2.80 2.70 13.09
C SER A 121 -2.04 3.19 14.31
N PHE A 122 -1.59 4.45 14.30
CA PHE A 122 -0.87 5.09 15.41
C PHE A 122 -1.79 5.92 16.27
N ILE A 123 -1.53 5.92 17.58
CA ILE A 123 -2.36 6.61 18.57
C ILE A 123 -1.49 7.29 19.62
N ASP A 124 -2.06 8.32 20.27
CA ASP A 124 -1.56 8.84 21.53
C ASP A 124 -1.98 7.91 22.67
N PRO A 125 -1.02 7.30 23.40
CA PRO A 125 -1.34 6.42 24.52
C PRO A 125 -2.22 7.05 25.59
N ILE A 126 -2.16 8.36 25.77
CA ILE A 126 -2.97 9.09 26.77
C ILE A 126 -4.48 8.92 26.53
N LYS A 127 -4.88 8.77 25.26
CA LYS A 127 -6.29 8.57 24.90
C LYS A 127 -6.84 7.23 25.36
N LEU A 128 -5.97 6.23 25.54
CA LEU A 128 -6.35 4.92 26.05
C LEU A 128 -6.60 4.98 27.57
N GLU A 129 -5.83 5.80 28.29
CA GLU A 129 -6.06 6.04 29.74
C GLU A 129 -7.45 6.62 30.00
N TYR A 130 -7.97 7.48 29.10
CA TYR A 130 -9.34 8.05 29.24
C TYR A 130 -10.46 7.01 29.07
N LEU A 131 -10.18 5.86 28.51
CA LEU A 131 -11.15 4.75 28.43
C LEU A 131 -11.23 3.92 29.71
N GLY A 132 -10.46 4.28 30.75
CA GLY A 132 -10.46 3.59 32.03
C GLY A 132 -9.58 2.36 32.08
N GLU A 133 -8.71 2.16 31.11
CA GLU A 133 -7.71 1.10 31.18
C GLU A 133 -6.65 1.43 32.24
N ASP A 134 -6.24 0.41 33.03
CA ASP A 134 -5.15 0.57 33.97
C ASP A 134 -3.84 0.83 33.24
N LYS A 135 -3.16 1.90 33.64
CA LYS A 135 -1.93 2.35 32.97
C LYS A 135 -0.82 1.31 32.98
N ALA A 136 -0.68 0.57 34.05
CA ALA A 136 0.38 -0.45 34.18
C ALA A 136 0.10 -1.67 33.28
N GLU A 137 -1.16 -2.07 33.15
CA GLU A 137 -1.58 -3.14 32.24
C GLU A 137 -1.50 -2.69 30.78
N LEU A 138 -1.87 -1.44 30.51
CA LEU A 138 -1.76 -0.85 29.18
C LEU A 138 -0.30 -0.83 28.69
N GLU A 139 0.64 -0.38 29.51
CA GLU A 139 2.07 -0.34 29.16
C GLU A 139 2.65 -1.73 28.85
N LYS A 140 2.20 -2.78 29.50
CA LYS A 140 2.62 -4.16 29.21
C LYS A 140 2.20 -4.62 27.82
N ARG A 141 1.04 -4.16 27.36
CA ARG A 141 0.44 -4.56 26.09
C ARG A 141 0.77 -3.64 24.92
N LEU A 142 1.22 -2.41 25.19
CA LEU A 142 1.39 -1.38 24.19
C LEU A 142 2.66 -1.63 23.34
N ILE A 143 2.52 -1.49 22.02
CA ILE A 143 3.65 -1.47 21.09
C ILE A 143 4.01 -0.02 20.82
N ARG A 144 5.13 0.43 21.35
CA ARG A 144 5.62 1.78 21.14
C ARG A 144 6.45 1.90 19.87
N ILE A 145 6.33 3.05 19.20
CA ILE A 145 7.13 3.39 18.02
C ILE A 145 8.50 3.91 18.48
N VAL A 146 9.56 3.42 17.90
CA VAL A 146 10.94 3.79 18.30
C VAL A 146 11.24 5.25 17.98
N ASN A 147 10.87 5.73 16.79
CA ASN A 147 11.08 7.10 16.34
C ASN A 147 9.76 7.72 15.87
N PRO A 148 8.84 8.09 16.79
CA PRO A 148 7.56 8.65 16.41
C PRO A 148 7.74 10.06 15.83
N GLN A 149 6.99 10.39 14.77
CA GLN A 149 7.00 11.72 14.18
C GLN A 149 6.36 12.78 15.11
N SER A 150 5.45 12.34 15.98
CA SER A 150 4.84 13.20 17.02
C SER A 150 4.45 12.37 18.23
N SER A 151 4.31 13.02 19.39
CA SER A 151 3.82 12.38 20.63
C SER A 151 2.43 11.75 20.45
N ASN A 152 1.58 12.38 19.63
CA ASN A 152 0.22 11.94 19.36
C ASN A 152 0.15 10.66 18.50
N GLN A 153 1.29 10.16 18.02
CA GLN A 153 1.41 8.97 17.16
C GLN A 153 2.54 8.06 17.66
N SER A 154 2.70 7.96 18.98
CA SER A 154 3.84 7.29 19.61
C SER A 154 3.64 5.80 19.88
N ALA A 155 2.44 5.26 19.67
CA ALA A 155 2.15 3.85 19.89
C ALA A 155 1.19 3.28 18.84
N MET A 156 1.20 1.96 18.68
CA MET A 156 0.20 1.25 17.90
C MET A 156 -1.11 1.18 18.67
N ARG A 157 -2.24 1.32 17.97
CA ARG A 157 -3.57 1.29 18.58
C ARG A 157 -3.96 -0.11 19.07
N THR A 158 -4.41 -0.21 20.31
CA THR A 158 -5.00 -1.42 20.91
C THR A 158 -6.52 -1.48 20.74
N THR A 159 -7.13 -0.34 20.41
CA THR A 159 -8.56 -0.18 20.10
C THR A 159 -8.76 0.96 19.11
N MET A 160 -9.83 0.94 18.32
CA MET A 160 -10.20 2.03 17.39
C MET A 160 -11.12 3.08 18.04
N LEU A 161 -11.62 2.81 19.25
CA LEU A 161 -12.64 3.64 19.89
C LEU A 161 -12.21 5.10 20.08
N PRO A 162 -10.99 5.43 20.55
CA PRO A 162 -10.58 6.83 20.70
C PRO A 162 -10.62 7.62 19.41
N GLN A 163 -10.21 7.00 18.31
CA GLN A 163 -10.17 7.65 17.00
C GLN A 163 -11.58 7.86 16.43
N LEU A 164 -12.48 6.90 16.62
CA LEU A 164 -13.90 7.07 16.27
C LEU A 164 -14.57 8.16 17.11
N LEU A 165 -14.20 8.30 18.39
CA LEU A 165 -14.67 9.40 19.24
C LEU A 165 -14.10 10.75 18.79
N ASP A 166 -12.85 10.82 18.33
CA ASP A 166 -12.29 12.03 17.73
C ASP A 166 -13.07 12.41 16.45
N ASN A 167 -13.36 11.43 15.59
CA ASN A 167 -14.16 11.65 14.38
C ASN A 167 -15.57 12.12 14.72
N LEU A 168 -16.19 11.54 15.73
CA LEU A 168 -17.49 11.98 16.24
C LEU A 168 -17.42 13.44 16.72
N LEU A 169 -16.46 13.75 17.59
CA LEU A 169 -16.30 15.11 18.11
C LEU A 169 -16.06 16.15 17.01
N TYR A 170 -15.26 15.79 16.02
CA TYR A 170 -15.04 16.64 14.86
C TYR A 170 -16.37 16.96 14.14
N ASN A 171 -17.18 15.95 13.84
CA ASN A 171 -18.44 16.12 13.15
C ASN A 171 -19.48 16.89 13.99
N LEU A 172 -19.55 16.61 15.31
CA LEU A 172 -20.42 17.36 16.23
C LEU A 172 -20.09 18.85 16.24
N ASN A 173 -18.79 19.21 16.20
CA ASN A 173 -18.35 20.60 16.11
C ASN A 173 -18.72 21.25 14.77
N HIS A 174 -18.99 20.46 13.73
CA HIS A 174 -19.47 20.90 12.43
C HIS A 174 -21.01 20.78 12.29
N SER A 175 -21.70 20.66 13.42
CA SER A 175 -23.18 20.58 13.50
C SER A 175 -23.80 19.29 12.97
N GLU A 176 -23.03 18.29 12.62
CA GLU A 176 -23.51 16.97 12.24
C GLU A 176 -23.76 16.13 13.51
N ARG A 177 -25.03 15.85 13.80
CA ARG A 177 -25.43 15.17 15.05
C ARG A 177 -25.92 13.75 14.88
N ASN A 178 -26.42 13.40 13.70
CA ASN A 178 -27.02 12.10 13.40
C ASN A 178 -26.00 11.26 12.62
N LEU A 179 -25.16 10.53 13.33
CA LEU A 179 -24.01 9.84 12.74
C LEU A 179 -24.01 8.35 13.07
N LYS A 180 -23.71 7.56 12.06
CA LYS A 180 -23.38 6.14 12.17
C LYS A 180 -22.02 5.95 11.55
N LEU A 181 -20.99 5.72 12.37
CA LEU A 181 -19.60 5.58 11.95
C LEU A 181 -19.15 4.14 12.15
N MET A 182 -18.36 3.62 11.24
CA MET A 182 -17.74 2.31 11.38
C MET A 182 -16.30 2.33 10.88
N GLU A 183 -15.46 1.50 11.46
CA GLU A 183 -14.11 1.25 10.99
C GLU A 183 -13.79 -0.24 11.08
N MET A 184 -13.24 -0.78 10.02
CA MET A 184 -12.65 -2.11 10.00
C MET A 184 -11.14 -1.97 9.85
N GLY A 185 -10.40 -2.26 10.92
CA GLY A 185 -8.96 -2.03 10.97
C GLY A 185 -8.24 -3.03 11.87
N LYS A 186 -6.93 -3.06 11.72
CA LYS A 186 -6.08 -3.89 12.59
C LYS A 186 -5.86 -3.21 13.94
N LEU A 187 -5.88 -4.01 14.98
CA LEU A 187 -5.45 -3.67 16.32
C LEU A 187 -4.16 -4.42 16.64
N TYR A 188 -3.35 -3.85 17.53
CA TYR A 188 -1.99 -4.32 17.79
C TYR A 188 -1.73 -4.35 19.29
N TRP A 189 -1.13 -5.43 19.78
CA TRP A 189 -0.74 -5.54 21.18
C TRP A 189 0.44 -6.49 21.37
N LYS A 190 1.07 -6.42 22.53
CA LYS A 190 2.05 -7.40 22.99
C LYS A 190 1.38 -8.49 23.80
N ASP A 191 1.79 -9.73 23.52
CA ASP A 191 1.53 -10.88 24.35
C ASP A 191 2.90 -11.46 24.77
N GLY A 192 3.33 -11.11 25.97
CA GLY A 192 4.70 -11.33 26.41
C GLY A 192 5.72 -10.66 25.49
N ASN A 193 6.56 -11.44 24.84
CA ASN A 193 7.57 -10.97 23.87
C ASN A 193 7.09 -10.96 22.41
N LYS A 194 5.85 -11.38 22.15
CA LYS A 194 5.31 -11.49 20.80
C LYS A 194 4.42 -10.28 20.49
N ASN A 195 4.63 -9.67 19.33
CA ASN A 195 3.71 -8.70 18.78
C ASN A 195 2.57 -9.42 18.07
N CYS A 196 1.34 -9.08 18.44
CA CYS A 196 0.11 -9.63 17.88
C CYS A 196 -0.64 -8.56 17.08
N GLU A 197 -1.33 -8.99 16.03
CA GLU A 197 -2.26 -8.15 15.28
C GLU A 197 -3.52 -8.93 14.93
N THR A 198 -4.67 -8.24 14.93
CA THR A 198 -5.95 -8.83 14.54
C THR A 198 -6.84 -7.79 13.88
N LEU A 199 -7.61 -8.22 12.89
CA LEU A 199 -8.62 -7.38 12.25
C LEU A 199 -9.86 -7.28 13.17
N HIS A 200 -10.27 -6.06 13.45
CA HIS A 200 -11.46 -5.75 14.25
C HIS A 200 -12.42 -4.84 13.48
N LEU A 201 -13.68 -4.94 13.86
CA LEU A 201 -14.73 -4.03 13.45
C LEU A 201 -15.18 -3.23 14.68
N THR A 202 -15.24 -1.91 14.55
CA THR A 202 -15.79 -1.02 15.57
C THR A 202 -16.83 -0.11 14.93
N ALA A 203 -17.95 0.06 15.60
CA ALA A 203 -19.00 0.95 15.12
C ALA A 203 -19.49 1.86 16.25
N LEU A 204 -19.95 3.05 15.88
CA LEU A 204 -20.47 4.07 16.75
C LEU A 204 -21.73 4.68 16.13
N MET A 205 -22.75 4.86 16.93
CA MET A 205 -24.02 5.48 16.52
C MET A 205 -24.39 6.59 17.49
N THR A 206 -24.89 7.71 16.95
CA THR A 206 -25.36 8.84 17.76
C THR A 206 -26.48 9.61 17.08
N GLY A 207 -27.27 10.34 17.87
CA GLY A 207 -28.33 11.21 17.38
C GLY A 207 -29.65 10.47 17.17
N LEU A 208 -30.32 10.78 16.07
CA LEU A 208 -31.63 10.23 15.72
C LEU A 208 -31.49 9.02 14.81
N ASN A 209 -32.34 8.01 14.99
CA ASN A 209 -32.30 6.78 14.21
C ASN A 209 -32.73 7.00 12.75
N ASN A 210 -33.68 7.90 12.53
CA ASN A 210 -34.20 8.25 11.23
C ASN A 210 -33.77 9.66 10.83
N LEU A 211 -33.58 9.88 9.53
CA LEU A 211 -33.45 11.22 9.00
C LEU A 211 -34.74 12.00 9.21
N ASP A 212 -34.65 13.33 9.31
CA ASP A 212 -35.83 14.21 9.43
C ASP A 212 -36.83 13.95 8.31
N HIS A 213 -38.01 13.48 8.70
CA HIS A 213 -39.09 13.16 7.76
C HIS A 213 -40.44 13.63 8.32
N TRP A 214 -41.24 14.28 7.50
CA TRP A 214 -42.51 14.89 7.90
C TRP A 214 -43.54 13.90 8.49
N LYS A 215 -43.41 12.60 8.17
CA LYS A 215 -44.38 11.56 8.58
C LYS A 215 -43.85 10.65 9.67
N VAL A 216 -42.55 10.54 9.85
CA VAL A 216 -41.91 9.62 10.79
C VAL A 216 -41.46 10.39 12.02
N LYS A 217 -41.83 9.92 13.21
CA LYS A 217 -41.38 10.53 14.47
C LYS A 217 -39.87 10.25 14.63
N ASN A 218 -39.13 11.30 14.89
CA ASN A 218 -37.71 11.20 15.19
C ASN A 218 -37.53 10.61 16.59
N GLU A 219 -36.87 9.46 16.65
CA GLU A 219 -36.53 8.78 17.88
C GLU A 219 -35.01 8.73 18.05
N PRO A 220 -34.50 9.01 19.26
CA PRO A 220 -33.07 8.89 19.53
C PRO A 220 -32.60 7.43 19.36
N ILE A 221 -31.37 7.27 18.91
CA ILE A 221 -30.72 5.96 18.85
C ILE A 221 -30.60 5.41 20.28
N ASP A 222 -31.01 4.16 20.44
CA ASP A 222 -30.97 3.44 21.71
C ASP A 222 -30.21 2.11 21.57
N LEU A 223 -30.12 1.35 22.65
CA LEU A 223 -29.47 0.04 22.70
C LEU A 223 -30.11 -0.96 21.73
N TYR A 224 -31.42 -0.88 21.50
CA TYR A 224 -32.12 -1.81 20.61
C TYR A 224 -31.76 -1.55 19.14
N ASN A 225 -31.49 -0.31 18.78
CA ASN A 225 -30.99 0.03 17.43
C ASN A 225 -29.61 -0.60 17.20
N VAL A 226 -28.70 -0.49 18.17
CA VAL A 226 -27.37 -1.12 18.11
C VAL A 226 -27.49 -2.64 18.06
N LYS A 227 -28.35 -3.23 18.89
CA LYS A 227 -28.61 -4.67 18.88
C LYS A 227 -29.13 -5.13 17.53
N GLY A 228 -30.08 -4.42 16.93
CA GLY A 228 -30.63 -4.75 15.60
C GLY A 228 -29.58 -4.74 14.49
N VAL A 229 -28.63 -3.82 14.55
CA VAL A 229 -27.50 -3.78 13.61
C VAL A 229 -26.61 -5.03 13.76
N ILE A 230 -26.32 -5.44 15.01
CA ILE A 230 -25.49 -6.62 15.28
C ILE A 230 -26.19 -7.90 14.82
N GLU A 231 -27.48 -8.07 15.19
CA GLU A 231 -28.29 -9.23 14.82
C GLU A 231 -28.41 -9.36 13.28
N GLY A 232 -28.71 -8.26 12.60
CA GLY A 232 -28.79 -8.26 11.15
C GLY A 232 -27.45 -8.56 10.45
N LEU A 233 -26.33 -8.13 11.02
CA LEU A 233 -25.01 -8.53 10.53
C LEU A 233 -24.77 -10.04 10.68
N LEU A 234 -25.10 -10.61 11.83
CA LEU A 234 -24.93 -12.05 12.10
C LEU A 234 -25.80 -12.90 11.17
N ASP A 235 -27.05 -12.48 10.95
CA ASP A 235 -27.96 -13.13 10.01
C ASP A 235 -27.43 -13.10 8.55
N GLN A 236 -26.75 -12.03 8.17
CA GLN A 236 -26.18 -11.93 6.83
C GLN A 236 -24.88 -12.74 6.66
N LEU A 237 -24.19 -13.05 7.75
CA LEU A 237 -22.96 -13.85 7.73
C LEU A 237 -23.21 -15.35 7.90
N SER A 238 -24.38 -15.74 8.39
CA SER A 238 -24.81 -17.13 8.51
C SER A 238 -25.21 -17.70 7.16
#